data_8f4eb4a51eb777b6ca62016c9be8fa62
#
_entry.id   8f4eb4a51eb777b6ca62016c9be8fa62
#
_cell.length_a   1.000
_cell.length_b   1.000
_cell.length_c   1.000
_cell.angle_alpha   90.00
_cell.angle_beta   90.00
_cell.angle_gamma   90.00
#
_symmetry.space_group_name_H-M   'P 1'
#
loop_
_entity.id
_entity.type
_entity.pdbx_description
1 polymer ?
#
loop_
_entity_poly.entity_id
_entity_poly.type
_entity_poly.pdbx_seq_one_letter_code
_entity_poly.pdbx_strand_id
1 'polypeptide(L)'
;FDASKDVVEQFEATSRDGTKIPYFVVRPKDAPLDGSTATMMFGYGGFQVSYLPVYKPELGKLWLEKGGAYVIANIRGGGEFGPAWHQSALKGNRQRAFDDFAAVAADLAARKITSAEHLGIYGRSNGGVLTSVTLTQHPELIGGAVIESPLVDMLRYHELPPGASWMGEYGDPRIPAEAKWIAAYSGYQNIREGAKYPEVYITTNTHDD
;
A
#
# COMPACT_ATOMS: atom_id res chain seq x y z
N PHE A 1 17.35 6.61 17.55
CA PHE A 1 18.20 5.58 16.96
C PHE A 1 19.30 6.22 16.07
N ASP A 2 20.34 5.48 15.80
CA ASP A 2 21.47 5.96 14.98
C ASP A 2 21.27 5.60 13.50
N ALA A 3 20.76 6.56 12.74
CA ALA A 3 20.52 6.40 11.30
C ALA A 3 21.79 6.35 10.44
N SER A 4 22.99 6.57 11.02
CA SER A 4 24.26 6.51 10.27
C SER A 4 24.58 5.11 9.74
N LYS A 5 23.94 4.08 10.30
CA LYS A 5 24.06 2.68 9.88
C LYS A 5 23.16 2.30 8.72
N ASP A 6 22.20 3.16 8.40
CA ASP A 6 21.23 2.90 7.34
C ASP A 6 21.60 3.63 6.04
N VAL A 7 21.02 3.15 4.96
CA VAL A 7 21.05 3.78 3.64
C VAL A 7 19.61 4.02 3.18
N VAL A 8 19.42 5.14 2.46
CA VAL A 8 18.20 5.45 1.74
C VAL A 8 18.48 5.37 0.25
N GLU A 9 17.81 4.49 -0.44
CA GLU A 9 17.93 4.29 -1.87
C GLU A 9 16.59 4.58 -2.55
N GLN A 10 16.63 5.04 -3.79
CA GLN A 10 15.46 5.26 -4.61
C GLN A 10 15.51 4.38 -5.85
N PHE A 11 14.42 3.71 -6.15
CA PHE A 11 14.25 2.85 -7.31
C PHE A 11 12.96 3.19 -8.06
N GLU A 12 12.80 2.58 -9.23
CA GLU A 12 11.57 2.64 -10.01
C GLU A 12 11.12 1.24 -10.38
N ALA A 13 9.89 0.88 -10.02
CA ALA A 13 9.18 -0.27 -10.55
C ALA A 13 8.45 0.09 -11.84
N THR A 14 8.08 -0.90 -12.64
CA THR A 14 7.26 -0.68 -13.84
C THR A 14 5.88 -1.26 -13.60
N SER A 15 4.88 -0.39 -13.54
CA SER A 15 3.48 -0.78 -13.38
C SER A 15 2.95 -1.51 -14.59
N ARG A 16 1.79 -2.14 -14.44
CA ARG A 16 1.12 -2.95 -15.48
C ARG A 16 0.90 -2.21 -16.80
N ASP A 17 0.66 -0.89 -16.73
CA ASP A 17 0.45 -0.03 -17.91
C ASP A 17 1.74 0.63 -18.43
N GLY A 18 2.92 0.22 -17.91
CA GLY A 18 4.23 0.75 -18.29
C GLY A 18 4.67 2.00 -17.52
N THR A 19 3.82 2.55 -16.67
CA THR A 19 4.17 3.73 -15.84
C THR A 19 5.31 3.38 -14.88
N LYS A 20 6.30 4.26 -14.77
CA LYS A 20 7.38 4.14 -13.79
C LYS A 20 6.91 4.64 -12.43
N ILE A 21 7.07 3.80 -11.42
CA ILE A 21 6.61 4.03 -10.06
C ILE A 21 7.83 4.16 -9.13
N PRO A 22 8.18 5.38 -8.73
CA PRO A 22 9.27 5.59 -7.79
C PRO A 22 8.92 5.07 -6.40
N TYR A 23 9.92 4.54 -5.71
CA TYR A 23 9.81 4.14 -4.32
C TYR A 23 11.16 4.27 -3.60
N PHE A 24 11.10 4.46 -2.29
CA PHE A 24 12.28 4.53 -1.44
C PHE A 24 12.43 3.25 -0.63
N VAL A 25 13.68 2.83 -0.44
CA VAL A 25 14.06 1.75 0.47
C VAL A 25 15.00 2.32 1.53
N VAL A 26 14.62 2.17 2.79
CA VAL A 26 15.46 2.46 3.95
C VAL A 26 15.86 1.13 4.56
N ARG A 27 17.15 0.83 4.63
CA ARG A 27 17.65 -0.44 5.14
C ARG A 27 19.01 -0.31 5.80
N PRO A 28 19.41 -1.23 6.67
CA PRO A 28 20.79 -1.31 7.14
C PRO A 28 21.75 -1.45 5.95
N LYS A 29 22.91 -0.77 6.02
CA LYS A 29 23.93 -0.79 4.96
C LYS A 29 24.47 -2.18 4.65
N ASP A 30 24.50 -3.04 5.66
CA ASP A 30 24.98 -4.42 5.61
C ASP A 30 23.87 -5.47 5.39
N ALA A 31 22.61 -5.02 5.18
CA ALA A 31 21.51 -5.94 4.89
C ALA A 31 21.79 -6.70 3.58
N PRO A 32 21.65 -8.05 3.59
CA PRO A 32 21.95 -8.86 2.42
C PRO A 32 20.95 -8.59 1.27
N LEU A 33 21.43 -8.72 0.03
CA LEU A 33 20.60 -8.68 -1.17
C LEU A 33 20.37 -10.09 -1.71
N ASP A 34 19.79 -10.95 -0.88
CA ASP A 34 19.51 -12.36 -1.17
C ASP A 34 18.03 -12.73 -1.04
N GLY A 35 17.18 -11.73 -0.69
CA GLY A 35 15.75 -11.90 -0.50
C GLY A 35 15.33 -12.23 0.93
N SER A 36 16.27 -12.37 1.87
CA SER A 36 15.98 -12.77 3.26
C SER A 36 15.62 -11.64 4.20
N THR A 37 15.81 -10.37 3.79
CA THR A 37 15.57 -9.22 4.67
C THR A 37 14.08 -9.03 4.91
N ALA A 38 13.66 -9.09 6.17
CA ALA A 38 12.30 -8.74 6.58
C ALA A 38 12.01 -7.27 6.22
N THR A 39 11.00 -7.05 5.41
CA THR A 39 10.71 -5.74 4.83
C THR A 39 9.27 -5.35 5.10
N MET A 40 9.06 -4.10 5.54
CA MET A 40 7.74 -3.50 5.66
C MET A 40 7.55 -2.49 4.54
N MET A 41 6.58 -2.72 3.65
CA MET A 41 6.24 -1.78 2.58
C MET A 41 4.99 -0.99 2.94
N PHE A 42 5.15 0.32 2.97
CA PHE A 42 4.08 1.30 3.20
C PHE A 42 3.65 1.94 1.89
N GLY A 43 2.34 2.16 1.76
CA GLY A 43 1.75 2.95 0.70
C GLY A 43 0.48 3.65 1.16
N TYR A 44 0.13 4.72 0.46
CA TYR A 44 -1.13 5.43 0.67
C TYR A 44 -1.90 5.60 -0.64
N GLY A 45 -1.35 6.33 -1.61
CA GLY A 45 -1.85 6.40 -2.98
C GLY A 45 -3.24 6.99 -3.12
N GLY A 46 -3.52 8.12 -2.44
CA GLY A 46 -4.81 8.77 -2.55
C GLY A 46 -4.81 10.20 -1.99
N PHE A 47 -5.88 10.93 -2.28
CA PHE A 47 -6.16 12.26 -1.73
C PHE A 47 -5.03 13.29 -1.96
N GLN A 48 -4.19 13.05 -2.96
CA GLN A 48 -3.02 13.90 -3.26
C GLN A 48 -2.03 14.04 -2.08
N VAL A 49 -2.03 13.07 -1.15
CA VAL A 49 -1.09 13.06 -0.02
C VAL A 49 0.25 12.53 -0.48
N SER A 50 1.32 13.24 -0.11
CA SER A 50 2.71 12.87 -0.47
C SER A 50 3.45 12.27 0.71
N TYR A 51 4.18 11.18 0.47
CA TYR A 51 5.02 10.53 1.46
C TYR A 51 6.47 10.45 0.98
N LEU A 52 7.37 10.99 1.80
CA LEU A 52 8.80 10.97 1.58
C LEU A 52 9.49 10.35 2.80
N PRO A 53 10.72 9.85 2.67
CA PRO A 53 11.50 9.40 3.80
C PRO A 53 11.70 10.54 4.81
N VAL A 54 11.30 10.27 6.05
CA VAL A 54 11.52 11.18 7.18
C VAL A 54 12.09 10.38 8.34
N TYR A 55 12.82 11.04 9.23
CA TYR A 55 13.33 10.40 10.43
C TYR A 55 12.17 9.98 11.34
N LYS A 56 12.05 8.67 11.57
CA LYS A 56 11.03 8.06 12.44
C LYS A 56 11.73 7.26 13.54
N PRO A 57 11.91 7.83 14.75
CA PRO A 57 12.69 7.20 15.80
C PRO A 57 12.14 5.85 16.25
N GLU A 58 10.82 5.69 16.29
CA GLU A 58 10.17 4.44 16.69
C GLU A 58 10.43 3.34 15.64
N LEU A 59 10.24 3.65 14.35
CA LEU A 59 10.52 2.73 13.25
C LEU A 59 12.00 2.35 13.22
N GLY A 60 12.88 3.34 13.43
CA GLY A 60 14.32 3.10 13.51
C GLY A 60 14.67 2.13 14.64
N LYS A 61 14.16 2.41 15.85
CA LYS A 61 14.47 1.62 17.06
C LYS A 61 13.87 0.22 17.03
N LEU A 62 12.63 0.10 16.58
CA LEU A 62 11.87 -1.14 16.68
C LEU A 62 12.03 -2.05 15.46
N TRP A 63 12.47 -1.50 14.32
CA TRP A 63 12.52 -2.23 13.06
C TRP A 63 13.90 -2.20 12.39
N LEU A 64 14.43 -1.01 12.04
CA LEU A 64 15.71 -0.92 11.33
C LEU A 64 16.90 -1.44 12.17
N GLU A 65 16.99 -1.08 13.47
CA GLU A 65 18.03 -1.61 14.36
C GLU A 65 17.97 -3.13 14.55
N LYS A 66 16.85 -3.77 14.20
CA LYS A 66 16.70 -5.23 14.22
C LYS A 66 16.97 -5.88 12.87
N GLY A 67 17.48 -5.12 11.91
CA GLY A 67 17.86 -5.61 10.59
C GLY A 67 16.73 -5.57 9.55
N GLY A 68 15.55 -5.02 9.90
CA GLY A 68 14.44 -4.87 8.94
C GLY A 68 14.67 -3.74 7.95
N ALA A 69 14.04 -3.82 6.77
CA ALA A 69 13.96 -2.75 5.78
C ALA A 69 12.57 -2.11 5.76
N TYR A 70 12.51 -0.83 5.39
CA TYR A 70 11.26 -0.08 5.26
C TYR A 70 11.16 0.54 3.87
N VAL A 71 10.03 0.35 3.20
CA VAL A 71 9.78 0.82 1.85
C VAL A 71 8.63 1.82 1.85
N ILE A 72 8.80 2.91 1.10
CA ILE A 72 7.76 3.92 0.85
C ILE A 72 7.48 3.92 -0.64
N ALA A 73 6.29 3.44 -1.03
CA ALA A 73 5.87 3.38 -2.42
C ALA A 73 5.13 4.67 -2.82
N ASN A 74 5.70 5.42 -3.76
CA ASN A 74 5.13 6.68 -4.26
C ASN A 74 4.18 6.42 -5.42
N ILE A 75 3.12 5.67 -5.15
CA ILE A 75 2.15 5.22 -6.14
C ILE A 75 1.19 6.32 -6.59
N ARG A 76 0.58 6.15 -7.77
CA ARG A 76 -0.45 7.06 -8.29
C ARG A 76 -1.62 7.20 -7.31
N GLY A 77 -2.28 8.34 -7.36
CA GLY A 77 -3.27 8.77 -6.36
C GLY A 77 -2.68 9.65 -5.27
N GLY A 78 -1.37 9.54 -4.99
CA GLY A 78 -0.63 10.45 -4.14
C GLY A 78 -0.34 11.80 -4.79
N GLY A 79 0.32 12.69 -4.05
CA GLY A 79 0.67 14.04 -4.50
C GLY A 79 2.13 14.23 -4.90
N GLU A 80 2.95 13.18 -4.85
CA GLU A 80 4.40 13.24 -4.97
C GLU A 80 4.87 13.89 -6.29
N PHE A 81 4.10 13.71 -7.36
CA PHE A 81 4.40 14.26 -8.69
C PHE A 81 3.31 15.21 -9.19
N GLY A 82 2.60 15.86 -8.25
CA GLY A 82 1.62 16.89 -8.54
C GLY A 82 0.22 16.36 -8.89
N PRO A 83 -0.71 17.28 -9.30
CA PRO A 83 -2.12 16.94 -9.49
C PRO A 83 -2.40 15.86 -10.53
N ALA A 84 -1.58 15.78 -11.59
CA ALA A 84 -1.76 14.77 -12.63
C ALA A 84 -1.50 13.34 -12.10
N TRP A 85 -0.57 13.19 -11.16
CA TRP A 85 -0.28 11.92 -10.49
C TRP A 85 -1.46 11.44 -9.66
N HIS A 86 -2.08 12.34 -8.91
CA HIS A 86 -3.31 12.08 -8.16
C HIS A 86 -4.48 11.74 -9.09
N GLN A 87 -4.77 12.60 -10.07
CA GLN A 87 -5.92 12.46 -10.96
C GLN A 87 -5.88 11.19 -11.80
N SER A 88 -4.68 10.68 -12.12
CA SER A 88 -4.50 9.46 -12.91
C SER A 88 -5.05 8.19 -12.24
N ALA A 89 -5.32 8.22 -10.94
CA ALA A 89 -5.85 7.10 -10.16
C ALA A 89 -7.18 7.40 -9.44
N LEU A 90 -7.95 8.38 -9.92
CA LEU A 90 -9.27 8.67 -9.39
C LEU A 90 -10.36 7.75 -9.92
N LYS A 91 -11.34 7.44 -9.12
CA LYS A 91 -12.61 6.79 -9.49
C LYS A 91 -12.39 5.51 -10.31
N GLY A 92 -12.90 5.44 -11.52
CA GLY A 92 -12.75 4.29 -12.41
C GLY A 92 -11.30 3.92 -12.77
N ASN A 93 -10.33 4.80 -12.50
CA ASN A 93 -8.91 4.55 -12.68
C ASN A 93 -8.20 4.06 -11.39
N ARG A 94 -8.95 3.83 -10.30
CA ARG A 94 -8.40 3.51 -8.98
C ARG A 94 -7.53 2.25 -8.98
N GLN A 95 -7.82 1.29 -9.85
CA GLN A 95 -7.03 0.06 -9.98
C GLN A 95 -5.54 0.35 -10.26
N ARG A 96 -5.21 1.46 -10.91
CA ARG A 96 -3.82 1.83 -11.19
C ARG A 96 -2.97 1.98 -9.93
N ALA A 97 -3.53 2.53 -8.84
CA ALA A 97 -2.81 2.63 -7.57
C ALA A 97 -2.47 1.25 -6.99
N PHE A 98 -3.38 0.29 -7.12
CA PHE A 98 -3.19 -1.09 -6.64
C PHE A 98 -2.17 -1.83 -7.51
N ASP A 99 -2.26 -1.68 -8.84
CA ASP A 99 -1.29 -2.24 -9.78
C ASP A 99 0.12 -1.69 -9.53
N ASP A 100 0.24 -0.40 -9.21
CA ASP A 100 1.51 0.25 -8.87
C ASP A 100 2.13 -0.36 -7.61
N PHE A 101 1.34 -0.57 -6.58
CA PHE A 101 1.80 -1.14 -5.31
C PHE A 101 2.25 -2.59 -5.47
N ALA A 102 1.50 -3.37 -6.24
CA ALA A 102 1.88 -4.74 -6.60
C ALA A 102 3.18 -4.77 -7.42
N ALA A 103 3.35 -3.81 -8.35
CA ALA A 103 4.58 -3.70 -9.13
C ALA A 103 5.81 -3.40 -8.25
N VAL A 104 5.68 -2.54 -7.24
CA VAL A 104 6.76 -2.29 -6.28
C VAL A 104 7.10 -3.56 -5.50
N ALA A 105 6.10 -4.31 -5.02
CA ALA A 105 6.33 -5.59 -4.33
C ALA A 105 7.11 -6.58 -5.20
N ALA A 106 6.72 -6.71 -6.46
CA ALA A 106 7.40 -7.59 -7.42
C ALA A 106 8.84 -7.14 -7.71
N ASP A 107 9.08 -5.81 -7.85
CA ASP A 107 10.42 -5.26 -8.11
C ASP A 107 11.37 -5.45 -6.91
N LEU A 108 10.86 -5.31 -5.68
CA LEU A 108 11.62 -5.59 -4.46
C LEU A 108 12.12 -7.05 -4.43
N ALA A 109 11.27 -8.00 -4.80
CA ALA A 109 11.63 -9.41 -4.88
C ALA A 109 12.62 -9.69 -6.03
N ALA A 110 12.41 -9.08 -7.20
CA ALA A 110 13.32 -9.20 -8.34
C ALA A 110 14.72 -8.65 -8.04
N ARG A 111 14.81 -7.57 -7.24
CA ARG A 111 16.09 -7.00 -6.76
C ARG A 111 16.71 -7.78 -5.60
N LYS A 112 16.03 -8.80 -5.09
CA LYS A 112 16.44 -9.57 -3.91
C LYS A 112 16.62 -8.71 -2.65
N ILE A 113 15.93 -7.58 -2.56
CA ILE A 113 15.86 -6.78 -1.34
C ILE A 113 15.07 -7.56 -0.28
N THR A 114 14.02 -8.23 -0.71
CA THR A 114 13.17 -9.12 0.10
C THR A 114 12.62 -10.24 -0.78
N SER A 115 11.76 -11.08 -0.20
CA SER A 115 10.95 -12.07 -0.93
C SER A 115 9.49 -11.96 -0.47
N ALA A 116 8.57 -12.59 -1.18
CA ALA A 116 7.15 -12.59 -0.78
C ALA A 116 6.96 -13.05 0.68
N GLU A 117 7.69 -14.08 1.11
CA GLU A 117 7.63 -14.60 2.47
C GLU A 117 8.08 -13.58 3.53
N HIS A 118 9.01 -12.69 3.17
CA HIS A 118 9.61 -11.70 4.07
C HIS A 118 9.03 -10.29 3.89
N LEU A 119 8.07 -10.11 2.97
CA LEU A 119 7.44 -8.83 2.70
C LEU A 119 6.13 -8.68 3.45
N GLY A 120 6.10 -7.80 4.45
CA GLY A 120 4.87 -7.30 5.06
C GLY A 120 4.42 -6.00 4.42
N ILE A 121 3.11 -5.80 4.28
CA ILE A 121 2.55 -4.52 3.83
C ILE A 121 1.81 -3.82 4.96
N TYR A 122 1.88 -2.50 4.99
CA TYR A 122 1.21 -1.68 5.99
C TYR A 122 0.49 -0.50 5.33
N GLY A 123 -0.74 -0.26 5.77
CA GLY A 123 -1.50 0.91 5.36
C GLY A 123 -2.62 1.27 6.34
N ARG A 124 -2.87 2.57 6.46
CA ARG A 124 -3.91 3.14 7.32
C ARG A 124 -4.89 3.94 6.48
N SER A 125 -6.19 3.95 6.86
CA SER A 125 -7.25 4.70 6.19
C SER A 125 -7.32 4.33 4.70
N ASN A 126 -7.10 5.26 3.77
CA ASN A 126 -6.95 4.94 2.34
C ASN A 126 -5.82 3.93 2.07
N GLY A 127 -4.72 3.96 2.85
CA GLY A 127 -3.70 2.91 2.81
C GLY A 127 -4.23 1.55 3.27
N GLY A 128 -5.24 1.53 4.13
CA GLY A 128 -5.98 0.31 4.50
C GLY A 128 -6.82 -0.25 3.34
N VAL A 129 -7.41 0.61 2.50
CA VAL A 129 -8.00 0.16 1.22
C VAL A 129 -6.94 -0.48 0.36
N LEU A 130 -5.80 0.19 0.17
CA LEU A 130 -4.67 -0.29 -0.64
C LEU A 130 -4.21 -1.69 -0.19
N THR A 131 -3.97 -1.87 1.10
CA THR A 131 -3.47 -3.13 1.66
C THR A 131 -4.52 -4.24 1.61
N SER A 132 -5.79 -3.94 1.85
CA SER A 132 -6.87 -4.93 1.73
C SER A 132 -7.09 -5.39 0.29
N VAL A 133 -6.95 -4.48 -0.68
CA VAL A 133 -7.01 -4.83 -2.11
C VAL A 133 -5.81 -5.68 -2.52
N THR A 134 -4.61 -5.31 -2.09
CA THR A 134 -3.39 -6.08 -2.37
C THR A 134 -3.51 -7.49 -1.78
N LEU A 135 -4.00 -7.62 -0.56
CA LEU A 135 -4.24 -8.91 0.09
C LEU A 135 -5.18 -9.82 -0.72
N THR A 136 -6.24 -9.26 -1.31
CA THR A 136 -7.24 -10.06 -2.04
C THR A 136 -6.88 -10.28 -3.50
N GLN A 137 -6.16 -9.36 -4.15
CA GLN A 137 -5.76 -9.49 -5.55
C GLN A 137 -4.42 -10.22 -5.72
N HIS A 138 -3.46 -10.00 -4.81
CA HIS A 138 -2.08 -10.46 -4.91
C HIS A 138 -1.55 -11.07 -3.61
N PRO A 139 -2.24 -12.04 -3.00
CA PRO A 139 -1.78 -12.68 -1.77
C PRO A 139 -0.41 -13.37 -1.93
N GLU A 140 -0.06 -13.76 -3.16
CA GLU A 140 1.21 -14.42 -3.49
C GLU A 140 2.43 -13.52 -3.41
N LEU A 141 2.24 -12.19 -3.39
CA LEU A 141 3.36 -11.23 -3.34
C LEU A 141 3.80 -10.87 -1.93
N ILE A 142 3.03 -11.26 -0.90
CA ILE A 142 3.21 -10.79 0.47
C ILE A 142 3.15 -11.90 1.50
N GLY A 143 3.93 -11.80 2.56
CA GLY A 143 3.94 -12.72 3.71
C GLY A 143 3.06 -12.27 4.87
N GLY A 144 2.62 -11.02 4.89
CA GLY A 144 1.74 -10.49 5.94
C GLY A 144 1.16 -9.12 5.59
N ALA A 145 0.05 -8.77 6.24
CA ALA A 145 -0.58 -7.45 6.06
C ALA A 145 -1.01 -6.85 7.40
N VAL A 146 -0.65 -5.59 7.61
CA VAL A 146 -1.15 -4.76 8.71
C VAL A 146 -2.08 -3.70 8.13
N ILE A 147 -3.34 -3.74 8.52
CA ILE A 147 -4.43 -2.95 7.94
C ILE A 147 -5.06 -2.14 9.07
N GLU A 148 -4.79 -0.84 9.10
CA GLU A 148 -5.20 0.03 10.20
C GLU A 148 -6.33 0.96 9.77
N SER A 149 -7.41 1.03 10.58
CA SER A 149 -8.60 1.87 10.35
C SER A 149 -9.05 1.87 8.87
N PRO A 150 -9.29 0.69 8.28
CA PRO A 150 -9.49 0.58 6.84
C PRO A 150 -10.93 0.81 6.40
N LEU A 151 -11.09 1.15 5.12
CA LEU A 151 -12.34 1.03 4.39
C LEU A 151 -12.29 -0.26 3.56
N VAL A 152 -12.76 -1.38 4.10
CA VAL A 152 -12.70 -2.68 3.40
C VAL A 152 -13.92 -2.98 2.56
N ASP A 153 -15.10 -2.44 2.95
CA ASP A 153 -16.35 -2.57 2.20
C ASP A 153 -16.65 -1.28 1.44
N MET A 154 -16.09 -1.19 0.25
CA MET A 154 -16.17 0.02 -0.57
C MET A 154 -17.56 0.25 -1.18
N LEU A 155 -18.47 -0.72 -1.15
CA LEU A 155 -19.85 -0.49 -1.57
C LEU A 155 -20.69 0.24 -0.52
N ARG A 156 -20.27 0.22 0.75
CA ARG A 156 -20.97 0.86 1.87
C ARG A 156 -20.20 1.99 2.53
N TYR A 157 -18.99 2.31 2.07
CA TYR A 157 -18.14 3.31 2.72
C TYR A 157 -18.84 4.68 2.87
N HIS A 158 -19.73 5.03 1.95
CA HIS A 158 -20.47 6.29 1.95
C HIS A 158 -21.53 6.39 3.05
N GLU A 159 -21.92 5.27 3.66
CA GLU A 159 -22.87 5.20 4.78
C GLU A 159 -22.19 5.47 6.13
N LEU A 160 -20.87 5.40 6.18
CA LEU A 160 -20.08 5.65 7.38
C LEU A 160 -19.63 7.13 7.42
N PRO A 161 -19.68 7.81 8.57
CA PRO A 161 -19.09 9.14 8.70
C PRO A 161 -17.54 9.05 8.61
N PRO A 162 -16.87 9.94 7.90
CA PRO A 162 -17.32 10.94 6.94
C PRO A 162 -17.31 10.46 5.46
N GLY A 163 -17.57 9.17 5.23
CA GLY A 163 -17.39 8.47 3.94
C GLY A 163 -17.98 9.18 2.72
N ALA A 164 -19.17 9.81 2.88
CA ALA A 164 -19.80 10.54 1.79
C ALA A 164 -18.92 11.66 1.20
N SER A 165 -18.00 12.24 1.98
CA SER A 165 -17.07 13.28 1.52
C SER A 165 -16.00 12.76 0.56
N TRP A 166 -15.79 11.43 0.47
CA TRP A 166 -14.73 10.80 -0.32
C TRP A 166 -15.18 10.32 -1.71
N MET A 167 -16.43 10.61 -2.10
CA MET A 167 -16.94 10.23 -3.42
C MET A 167 -16.16 10.89 -4.58
N GLY A 168 -15.52 12.03 -4.33
CA GLY A 168 -14.62 12.66 -5.29
C GLY A 168 -13.42 11.78 -5.64
N GLU A 169 -12.96 11.00 -4.68
CA GLU A 169 -11.81 10.09 -4.82
C GLU A 169 -12.22 8.72 -5.39
N TYR A 170 -13.25 8.08 -4.80
CA TYR A 170 -13.60 6.69 -5.09
C TYR A 170 -14.76 6.53 -6.08
N GLY A 171 -15.64 7.53 -6.20
CA GLY A 171 -16.91 7.42 -6.90
C GLY A 171 -18.09 7.16 -5.97
N ASP A 172 -19.30 7.23 -6.50
CA ASP A 172 -20.55 7.04 -5.75
C ASP A 172 -21.09 5.60 -5.94
N PRO A 173 -21.06 4.73 -4.92
CA PRO A 173 -21.53 3.35 -5.04
C PRO A 173 -23.04 3.23 -5.28
N ARG A 174 -23.82 4.31 -5.15
CA ARG A 174 -25.25 4.33 -5.48
C ARG A 174 -25.50 4.44 -6.98
N ILE A 175 -24.48 4.85 -7.76
CA ILE A 175 -24.54 4.91 -9.23
C ILE A 175 -24.09 3.54 -9.77
N PRO A 176 -24.96 2.79 -10.48
CA PRO A 176 -24.67 1.40 -10.89
C PRO A 176 -23.36 1.26 -11.70
N ALA A 177 -23.04 2.22 -12.56
CA ALA A 177 -21.80 2.21 -13.32
C ALA A 177 -20.58 2.38 -12.42
N GLU A 178 -20.68 3.22 -11.37
CA GLU A 178 -19.60 3.46 -10.41
C GLU A 178 -19.47 2.31 -9.42
N ALA A 179 -20.56 1.77 -8.92
CA ALA A 179 -20.58 0.58 -8.08
C ALA A 179 -19.83 -0.59 -8.72
N LYS A 180 -19.90 -0.72 -10.05
CA LYS A 180 -19.25 -1.80 -10.79
C LYS A 180 -17.73 -1.78 -10.63
N TRP A 181 -17.09 -0.62 -10.84
CA TRP A 181 -15.62 -0.56 -10.68
C TRP A 181 -15.21 -0.56 -9.20
N ILE A 182 -16.02 0.00 -8.31
CA ILE A 182 -15.77 -0.03 -6.87
C ILE A 182 -15.79 -1.49 -6.37
N ALA A 183 -16.81 -2.26 -6.73
CA ALA A 183 -16.92 -3.68 -6.38
C ALA A 183 -15.74 -4.51 -6.91
N ALA A 184 -15.22 -4.15 -8.08
CA ALA A 184 -14.14 -4.89 -8.73
C ALA A 184 -12.84 -4.90 -7.91
N TYR A 185 -12.57 -3.86 -7.12
CA TYR A 185 -11.38 -3.82 -6.26
C TYR A 185 -11.69 -3.97 -4.77
N SER A 186 -12.92 -3.72 -4.31
CA SER A 186 -13.26 -3.71 -2.88
C SER A 186 -12.80 -4.99 -2.16
N GLY A 187 -11.98 -4.82 -1.11
CA GLY A 187 -11.39 -5.95 -0.40
C GLY A 187 -12.43 -6.93 0.12
N TYR A 188 -13.49 -6.44 0.75
CA TYR A 188 -14.56 -7.28 1.32
C TYR A 188 -15.27 -8.13 0.27
N GLN A 189 -15.64 -7.54 -0.88
CA GLN A 189 -16.36 -8.25 -1.94
C GLN A 189 -15.48 -9.23 -2.71
N ASN A 190 -14.15 -9.12 -2.60
CA ASN A 190 -13.19 -9.95 -3.33
C ASN A 190 -12.53 -11.04 -2.48
N ILE A 191 -12.97 -11.24 -1.24
CA ILE A 191 -12.55 -12.39 -0.44
C ILE A 191 -13.08 -13.67 -1.11
N ARG A 192 -12.19 -14.65 -1.30
CA ARG A 192 -12.53 -15.94 -1.92
C ARG A 192 -12.41 -17.06 -0.90
N GLU A 193 -13.47 -17.86 -0.78
CA GLU A 193 -13.44 -19.06 0.05
C GLU A 193 -12.38 -20.05 -0.47
N GLY A 194 -11.63 -20.64 0.46
CA GLY A 194 -10.57 -21.59 0.13
C GLY A 194 -9.27 -20.98 -0.42
N ALA A 195 -9.22 -19.66 -0.66
CA ALA A 195 -7.96 -19.00 -1.03
C ALA A 195 -6.99 -18.98 0.17
N LYS A 196 -5.71 -19.15 -0.11
CA LYS A 196 -4.67 -19.00 0.90
C LYS A 196 -4.25 -17.52 0.98
N TYR A 197 -4.55 -16.90 2.10
CA TYR A 197 -4.10 -15.56 2.43
C TYR A 197 -2.95 -15.63 3.44
N PRO A 198 -1.98 -14.67 3.40
CA PRO A 198 -0.97 -14.53 4.44
C PRO A 198 -1.62 -14.09 5.77
N GLU A 199 -0.81 -14.00 6.82
CA GLU A 199 -1.29 -13.49 8.11
C GLU A 199 -1.73 -12.03 8.00
N VAL A 200 -2.84 -11.71 8.67
CA VAL A 200 -3.45 -10.37 8.64
C VAL A 200 -3.66 -9.87 10.06
N TYR A 201 -3.20 -8.65 10.31
CA TYR A 201 -3.50 -7.92 11.52
C TYR A 201 -4.33 -6.67 11.19
N ILE A 202 -5.59 -6.65 11.63
CA ILE A 202 -6.52 -5.53 11.39
C ILE A 202 -6.77 -4.81 12.70
N THR A 203 -6.60 -3.49 12.70
CA THR A 203 -6.97 -2.63 13.81
C THR A 203 -7.99 -1.59 13.38
N THR A 204 -9.00 -1.39 14.20
CA THR A 204 -9.99 -0.32 14.06
C THR A 204 -10.55 0.01 15.45
N ASN A 205 -11.34 1.04 15.53
CA ASN A 205 -12.08 1.32 16.75
C ASN A 205 -13.54 1.69 16.43
N THR A 206 -14.40 1.62 17.45
CA THR A 206 -15.84 1.86 17.31
C THR A 206 -16.20 3.35 17.14
N HIS A 207 -15.23 4.24 17.28
CA HIS A 207 -15.36 5.70 17.13
C HIS A 207 -14.25 6.20 16.20
N ASP A 208 -14.14 5.56 15.06
CA ASP A 208 -13.20 5.95 14.00
C ASP A 208 -13.85 7.07 13.18
N ASP A 209 -13.38 8.31 13.37
CA ASP A 209 -13.92 9.54 12.78
C ASP A 209 -13.20 9.91 11.47
#